data_f48c435a87e2d8e9dd4e5ea2f3133657
#
_entry.id   f48c435a87e2d8e9dd4e5ea2f3133657
#
_cell.length_a   1.000
_cell.length_b   1.000
_cell.length_c   1.000
_cell.angle_alpha   90.00
_cell.angle_beta   90.00
_cell.angle_gamma   90.00
#
_symmetry.space_group_name_H-M   'P 1'
#
loop_
_entity.id
_entity.type
_entity.pdbx_description
1 polymer ?
#
loop_
_entity_poly.entity_id
_entity_poly.type
_entity_poly.pdbx_seq_one_letter_code
_entity_poly.pdbx_strand_id
1 'polypeptide(L)'
;MSFINITRKQLVAGAAVPVAVIASGAMVWQASYSAFSATTTNPTNNWSSGTVELTDNDANTALFTATNLKPGATAARCITVTSTGSLASTVKLYGTDYATTNNLAGNLNLKVEEGSGSTSADCAGFTAAGAAIFDGTLTAFSSKTSFANGVGTWAPAAGTQTKSYRVTYALNAATPDSAQGGTAKVGFTWEAQNS
;
A
#
# COMPACT_ATOMS: atom_id res chain seq x y z
N MET A 1 79.98 -2.11 7.97
CA MET A 1 78.71 -2.78 7.63
C MET A 1 77.75 -2.52 8.76
N SER A 2 76.77 -1.64 8.56
CA SER A 2 75.76 -1.28 9.58
C SER A 2 74.45 -1.94 9.21
N PHE A 3 73.99 -2.85 10.03
CA PHE A 3 72.67 -3.50 9.83
C PHE A 3 71.58 -2.64 10.43
N ILE A 4 70.63 -2.20 9.61
CA ILE A 4 69.45 -1.46 10.05
C ILE A 4 68.44 -2.51 10.56
N ASN A 5 68.12 -2.44 11.85
CA ASN A 5 67.17 -3.31 12.52
C ASN A 5 65.79 -2.68 12.39
N ILE A 6 64.97 -3.13 11.44
CA ILE A 6 63.60 -2.63 11.25
C ILE A 6 62.69 -3.43 12.21
N THR A 7 62.24 -2.75 13.27
CA THR A 7 61.38 -3.35 14.29
C THR A 7 59.98 -3.57 13.74
N ARG A 8 59.37 -4.73 13.97
CA ARG A 8 58.04 -5.22 13.57
C ARG A 8 56.85 -4.30 13.95
N LYS A 9 57.10 -3.22 14.68
CA LYS A 9 56.03 -2.28 15.11
C LYS A 9 55.59 -1.28 14.06
N GLN A 10 56.35 -1.08 12.98
CA GLN A 10 56.03 -0.09 11.94
C GLN A 10 55.15 -0.65 10.80
N LEU A 11 55.01 -1.97 10.68
CA LEU A 11 54.16 -2.59 9.65
C LEU A 11 52.67 -2.70 9.99
N VAL A 12 52.29 -2.50 11.27
CA VAL A 12 50.87 -2.61 11.69
C VAL A 12 50.13 -1.27 11.55
N ALA A 13 50.80 -0.15 11.54
CA ALA A 13 50.17 1.17 11.44
C ALA A 13 49.71 1.52 10.02
N GLY A 14 50.32 0.93 8.97
CA GLY A 14 49.96 1.24 7.58
C GLY A 14 48.73 0.48 7.04
N ALA A 15 48.36 -0.62 7.65
CA ALA A 15 47.24 -1.44 7.18
C ALA A 15 45.91 -1.11 7.88
N ALA A 16 45.91 -0.45 9.03
CA ALA A 16 44.71 -0.13 9.78
C ALA A 16 43.87 1.02 9.17
N VAL A 17 44.52 1.98 8.50
CA VAL A 17 43.87 3.15 7.92
C VAL A 17 42.99 2.80 6.70
N PRO A 18 43.44 2.01 5.71
CA PRO A 18 42.59 1.67 4.57
C PRO A 18 41.38 0.75 4.93
N VAL A 19 41.53 -0.11 5.96
CA VAL A 19 40.41 -0.96 6.41
C VAL A 19 39.34 -0.14 7.13
N ALA A 20 39.72 0.86 7.91
CA ALA A 20 38.75 1.75 8.57
C ALA A 20 37.97 2.63 7.59
N VAL A 21 38.61 3.08 6.49
CA VAL A 21 37.94 3.88 5.45
C VAL A 21 36.97 3.03 4.63
N ILE A 22 37.30 1.77 4.35
CA ILE A 22 36.42 0.84 3.62
C ILE A 22 35.22 0.46 4.49
N ALA A 23 35.42 0.20 5.79
CA ALA A 23 34.35 -0.14 6.71
C ALA A 23 33.38 1.04 6.95
N SER A 24 33.89 2.27 7.06
CA SER A 24 33.05 3.48 7.17
C SER A 24 32.29 3.78 5.89
N GLY A 25 32.88 3.58 4.72
CA GLY A 25 32.23 3.75 3.43
C GLY A 25 31.08 2.76 3.21
N ALA A 26 31.24 1.50 3.63
CA ALA A 26 30.21 0.48 3.53
C ALA A 26 29.00 0.75 4.46
N MET A 27 29.23 1.29 5.66
CA MET A 27 28.15 1.67 6.59
C MET A 27 27.34 2.88 6.08
N VAL A 28 28.00 3.85 5.43
CA VAL A 28 27.30 5.02 4.86
C VAL A 28 26.45 4.62 3.66
N TRP A 29 26.88 3.61 2.88
CA TRP A 29 26.12 3.16 1.72
C TRP A 29 24.86 2.38 2.09
N GLN A 30 24.87 1.63 3.20
CA GLN A 30 23.67 0.95 3.71
C GLN A 30 22.66 1.90 4.37
N ALA A 31 23.11 3.05 4.91
CA ALA A 31 22.23 4.04 5.51
C ALA A 31 21.42 4.86 4.48
N SER A 32 21.79 4.82 3.20
CA SER A 32 21.15 5.62 2.14
C SER A 32 19.96 4.94 1.45
N TYR A 33 19.66 3.68 1.78
CA TYR A 33 18.53 2.93 1.22
C TYR A 33 17.35 2.78 2.18
N SER A 34 17.16 3.73 3.09
CA SER A 34 15.97 3.75 3.93
C SER A 34 14.81 4.40 3.15
N ALA A 35 14.14 3.62 2.30
CA ALA A 35 12.82 3.99 1.83
C ALA A 35 11.84 3.87 3.00
N PHE A 36 11.30 5.00 3.45
CA PHE A 36 10.26 5.02 4.48
C PHE A 36 8.92 4.72 3.82
N SER A 37 8.30 3.63 4.20
CA SER A 37 6.95 3.28 3.78
C SER A 37 6.04 3.22 5.01
N ALA A 38 4.81 3.69 4.88
CA ALA A 38 3.77 3.48 5.88
C ALA A 38 2.58 2.78 5.24
N THR A 39 2.12 1.71 5.87
CA THR A 39 0.91 0.99 5.52
C THR A 39 -0.15 1.26 6.57
N THR A 40 -1.39 1.51 6.17
CA THR A 40 -2.52 1.42 7.08
C THR A 40 -2.96 -0.03 7.20
N THR A 41 -2.31 -0.76 8.05
CA THR A 41 -2.80 -1.95 8.72
C THR A 41 -2.53 -1.72 10.21
N ASN A 42 -3.56 -1.69 11.03
CA ASN A 42 -3.43 -1.46 12.46
C ASN A 42 -2.65 -2.62 13.13
N PRO A 43 -1.86 -2.46 14.19
CA PRO A 43 -1.20 -1.33 14.81
C PRO A 43 0.34 -1.50 15.01
N THR A 44 0.98 -0.42 15.42
CA THR A 44 2.24 -0.25 16.19
C THR A 44 3.58 -0.45 15.48
N ASN A 45 4.25 0.66 15.22
CA ASN A 45 5.59 1.09 15.66
C ASN A 45 6.11 2.23 14.81
N ASN A 46 6.20 3.41 15.41
CA ASN A 46 6.79 4.61 14.82
C ASN A 46 8.27 4.71 15.17
N TRP A 47 9.14 4.81 14.16
CA TRP A 47 10.51 5.28 14.31
C TRP A 47 10.67 6.47 13.37
N SER A 48 10.87 7.65 13.91
CA SER A 48 10.78 8.88 13.13
C SER A 48 12.13 9.50 12.78
N SER A 49 12.29 9.77 11.50
CA SER A 49 12.85 11.00 10.99
C SER A 49 12.07 11.33 9.72
N GLY A 50 11.04 12.18 9.85
CA GLY A 50 10.04 12.40 8.81
C GLY A 50 9.01 11.26 8.76
N THR A 51 7.76 11.57 9.09
CA THR A 51 6.69 10.57 9.15
C THR A 51 5.90 10.55 7.86
N VAL A 52 5.66 9.36 7.34
CA VAL A 52 4.56 9.11 6.42
C VAL A 52 3.50 8.37 7.24
N GLU A 53 2.34 8.97 7.41
CA GLU A 53 1.25 8.44 8.22
C GLU A 53 -0.04 8.47 7.43
N LEU A 54 -0.73 7.33 7.39
CA LEU A 54 -2.05 7.19 6.81
C LEU A 54 -3.02 6.68 7.86
N THR A 55 -4.22 7.23 7.84
CA THR A 55 -5.38 6.74 8.59
C THR A 55 -6.57 6.68 7.65
N ASP A 56 -7.57 5.88 8.01
CA ASP A 56 -8.86 5.83 7.33
C ASP A 56 -10.01 6.04 8.33
N ASN A 57 -11.22 6.14 7.82
CA ASN A 57 -12.42 6.41 8.61
C ASN A 57 -13.33 5.19 8.81
N ASP A 58 -12.86 3.97 8.50
CA ASP A 58 -13.67 2.75 8.64
C ASP A 58 -13.46 2.02 9.98
N ALA A 59 -12.52 2.49 10.82
CA ALA A 59 -12.20 1.92 12.13
C ALA A 59 -11.89 0.39 12.06
N ASN A 60 -11.20 -0.05 11.01
CA ASN A 60 -10.91 -1.47 10.72
C ASN A 60 -12.17 -2.33 10.47
N THR A 61 -13.24 -1.73 10.01
CA THR A 61 -14.46 -2.44 9.63
C THR A 61 -14.41 -2.77 8.14
N ALA A 62 -14.81 -3.98 7.77
CA ALA A 62 -14.87 -4.35 6.35
C ALA A 62 -15.85 -3.42 5.59
N LEU A 63 -15.42 -2.85 4.47
CA LEU A 63 -16.27 -2.03 3.59
C LEU A 63 -17.52 -2.76 3.15
N PHE A 64 -17.43 -4.07 2.93
CA PHE A 64 -18.53 -4.90 2.50
C PHE A 64 -18.61 -6.18 3.34
N THR A 65 -19.82 -6.47 3.81
CA THR A 65 -20.21 -7.78 4.32
C THR A 65 -21.50 -8.15 3.59
N ALA A 66 -21.37 -8.71 2.39
CA ALA A 66 -22.49 -9.04 1.53
C ALA A 66 -22.73 -10.55 1.50
N THR A 67 -23.94 -10.97 1.84
CA THR A 67 -24.36 -12.37 1.84
C THR A 67 -25.49 -12.58 0.85
N ASN A 68 -25.65 -13.80 0.35
CA ASN A 68 -26.75 -14.19 -0.55
C ASN A 68 -26.86 -13.29 -1.79
N LEU A 69 -25.72 -12.93 -2.38
CA LEU A 69 -25.69 -12.12 -3.60
C LEU A 69 -26.40 -12.87 -4.74
N LYS A 70 -27.27 -12.14 -5.44
CA LYS A 70 -27.92 -12.61 -6.68
C LYS A 70 -27.19 -12.05 -7.88
N PRO A 71 -27.16 -12.75 -9.03
CA PRO A 71 -26.69 -12.18 -10.28
C PRO A 71 -27.30 -10.79 -10.54
N GLY A 72 -26.47 -9.81 -10.90
CA GLY A 72 -26.85 -8.41 -11.04
C GLY A 72 -26.84 -7.58 -9.76
N ALA A 73 -26.59 -8.18 -8.58
CA ALA A 73 -26.45 -7.43 -7.33
C ALA A 73 -25.25 -6.49 -7.39
N THR A 74 -25.43 -5.26 -6.91
CA THR A 74 -24.36 -4.24 -6.84
C THR A 74 -24.49 -3.44 -5.56
N ALA A 75 -23.37 -2.97 -5.03
CA ALA A 75 -23.36 -1.95 -3.99
C ALA A 75 -22.07 -1.13 -4.07
N ALA A 76 -22.12 0.08 -3.53
CA ALA A 76 -20.98 0.98 -3.40
C ALA A 76 -20.77 1.35 -1.93
N ARG A 77 -19.50 1.56 -1.56
CA ARG A 77 -19.08 2.09 -0.27
C ARG A 77 -17.95 3.08 -0.47
N CYS A 78 -17.90 4.07 0.38
CA CYS A 78 -16.84 5.04 0.37
C CYS A 78 -16.00 4.96 1.65
N ILE A 79 -14.72 5.26 1.46
CA ILE A 79 -13.74 5.38 2.53
C ILE A 79 -12.91 6.64 2.28
N THR A 80 -12.57 7.34 3.35
CA THR A 80 -11.69 8.50 3.28
C THR A 80 -10.36 8.16 3.93
N VAL A 81 -9.30 8.28 3.16
CA VAL A 81 -7.92 8.09 3.62
C VAL A 81 -7.31 9.47 3.88
N THR A 82 -6.69 9.61 5.04
CA THR A 82 -6.04 10.84 5.50
C THR A 82 -4.54 10.60 5.60
N SER A 83 -3.75 11.45 4.96
CA SER A 83 -2.31 11.56 5.15
C SER A 83 -2.01 12.70 6.10
N THR A 84 -1.20 12.44 7.14
CA THR A 84 -0.72 13.45 8.10
C THR A 84 0.80 13.51 8.15
N GLY A 85 1.47 12.88 7.19
CA GLY A 85 2.91 12.80 7.10
C GLY A 85 3.60 14.17 6.99
N SER A 86 4.80 14.28 7.54
CA SER A 86 5.65 15.47 7.38
C SER A 86 6.42 15.50 6.05
N LEU A 87 6.30 14.45 5.25
CA LEU A 87 6.93 14.31 3.93
C LEU A 87 5.86 14.17 2.84
N ALA A 88 6.17 14.68 1.66
CA ALA A 88 5.42 14.33 0.46
C ALA A 88 5.56 12.84 0.16
N SER A 89 4.49 12.21 -0.32
CA SER A 89 4.46 10.78 -0.58
C SER A 89 3.60 10.45 -1.80
N THR A 90 3.69 9.21 -2.25
CA THR A 90 2.76 8.63 -3.21
C THR A 90 1.96 7.55 -2.50
N VAL A 91 0.64 7.54 -2.69
CA VAL A 91 -0.27 6.57 -2.09
C VAL A 91 -0.82 5.65 -3.17
N LYS A 92 -0.76 4.34 -2.92
CA LYS A 92 -1.37 3.32 -3.78
C LYS A 92 -2.23 2.37 -2.97
N LEU A 93 -3.27 1.86 -3.64
CA LEU A 93 -4.17 0.84 -3.13
C LEU A 93 -3.80 -0.52 -3.72
N TYR A 94 -3.75 -1.56 -2.88
CA TYR A 94 -3.60 -2.95 -3.32
C TYR A 94 -4.40 -3.90 -2.44
N GLY A 95 -4.51 -5.15 -2.90
CA GLY A 95 -5.29 -6.19 -2.24
C GLY A 95 -4.46 -7.09 -1.34
N THR A 96 -5.02 -7.49 -0.20
CA THR A 96 -4.47 -8.47 0.72
C THR A 96 -5.50 -9.58 0.99
N ASP A 97 -5.07 -10.71 1.55
CA ASP A 97 -5.94 -11.79 2.03
C ASP A 97 -6.97 -12.31 1.02
N TYR A 98 -6.63 -12.27 -0.26
CA TYR A 98 -7.51 -12.75 -1.32
C TYR A 98 -7.80 -14.24 -1.18
N ALA A 99 -9.09 -14.59 -1.22
CA ALA A 99 -9.54 -15.96 -1.38
C ALA A 99 -10.88 -16.02 -2.11
N THR A 100 -11.11 -17.09 -2.87
CA THR A 100 -12.36 -17.33 -3.58
C THR A 100 -12.65 -18.82 -3.68
N THR A 101 -13.94 -19.15 -3.71
CA THR A 101 -14.45 -20.49 -4.04
C THR A 101 -15.42 -20.39 -5.19
N ASN A 102 -15.62 -21.50 -5.93
CA ASN A 102 -16.56 -21.60 -7.06
C ASN A 102 -16.40 -20.47 -8.11
N ASN A 103 -15.17 -19.95 -8.25
CA ASN A 103 -14.85 -18.84 -9.16
C ASN A 103 -15.75 -17.60 -9.00
N LEU A 104 -16.27 -17.33 -7.80
CA LEU A 104 -17.13 -16.17 -7.55
C LEU A 104 -16.41 -14.86 -7.86
N ALA A 105 -15.13 -14.73 -7.48
CA ALA A 105 -14.34 -13.52 -7.73
C ALA A 105 -14.13 -13.24 -9.23
N GLY A 106 -14.14 -14.25 -10.09
CA GLY A 106 -14.07 -14.10 -11.54
C GLY A 106 -15.35 -13.51 -12.15
N ASN A 107 -16.48 -13.61 -11.42
CA ASN A 107 -17.79 -13.09 -11.82
C ASN A 107 -18.16 -11.81 -11.04
N LEU A 108 -17.34 -11.37 -10.09
CA LEU A 108 -17.55 -10.17 -9.29
C LEU A 108 -16.68 -9.04 -9.85
N ASN A 109 -17.30 -8.06 -10.51
CA ASN A 109 -16.62 -6.85 -10.94
C ASN A 109 -16.38 -5.93 -9.76
N LEU A 110 -15.20 -5.35 -9.72
CA LEU A 110 -14.76 -4.35 -8.77
C LEU A 110 -14.39 -3.08 -9.54
N LYS A 111 -14.96 -1.94 -9.13
CA LYS A 111 -14.59 -0.62 -9.63
C LYS A 111 -14.14 0.23 -8.47
N VAL A 112 -12.98 0.86 -8.61
CA VAL A 112 -12.42 1.79 -7.61
C VAL A 112 -12.20 3.14 -8.26
N GLU A 113 -12.74 4.17 -7.64
CA GLU A 113 -12.65 5.56 -8.09
C GLU A 113 -12.03 6.43 -6.99
N GLU A 114 -11.11 7.29 -7.37
CA GLU A 114 -10.61 8.37 -6.51
C GLU A 114 -11.50 9.60 -6.64
N GLY A 115 -11.67 10.34 -5.54
CA GLY A 115 -12.49 11.54 -5.54
C GLY A 115 -12.36 12.34 -4.26
N SER A 116 -13.40 13.09 -3.98
CA SER A 116 -13.51 13.95 -2.80
C SER A 116 -14.95 14.05 -2.33
N GLY A 117 -15.16 14.65 -1.15
CA GLY A 117 -16.46 15.06 -0.64
C GLY A 117 -17.23 14.02 0.18
N SER A 118 -16.89 12.75 0.12
CA SER A 118 -17.55 11.74 0.96
C SER A 118 -16.89 11.66 2.33
N THR A 119 -17.70 11.71 3.37
CA THR A 119 -17.27 11.49 4.77
C THR A 119 -17.97 10.28 5.39
N SER A 120 -18.76 9.55 4.60
CA SER A 120 -19.59 8.44 5.08
C SER A 120 -19.51 7.24 4.14
N ALA A 121 -19.74 6.05 4.70
CA ALA A 121 -19.69 4.79 3.97
C ALA A 121 -20.75 4.66 2.86
N ASP A 122 -21.83 5.45 2.89
CA ASP A 122 -22.89 5.47 1.87
C ASP A 122 -22.56 6.31 0.63
N CYS A 123 -21.38 6.90 0.60
CA CYS A 123 -20.89 7.77 -0.49
C CYS A 123 -21.67 9.08 -0.71
N ALA A 124 -22.42 9.55 0.28
CA ALA A 124 -23.09 10.85 0.18
C ALA A 124 -22.08 11.96 -0.08
N GLY A 125 -22.29 12.75 -1.12
CA GLY A 125 -21.41 13.86 -1.52
C GLY A 125 -20.14 13.46 -2.28
N PHE A 126 -19.92 12.18 -2.58
CA PHE A 126 -18.74 11.76 -3.34
C PHE A 126 -18.76 12.33 -4.76
N THR A 127 -17.65 12.95 -5.14
CA THR A 127 -17.40 13.42 -6.50
C THR A 127 -16.12 12.76 -7.03
N ALA A 128 -16.25 12.00 -8.12
CA ALA A 128 -15.09 11.36 -8.75
C ALA A 128 -14.13 12.39 -9.35
N ALA A 129 -12.83 12.21 -9.18
CA ALA A 129 -11.80 13.09 -9.71
C ALA A 129 -11.42 12.80 -11.16
N GLY A 130 -11.91 11.69 -11.73
CA GLY A 130 -11.60 11.27 -13.10
C GLY A 130 -12.05 9.85 -13.37
N ALA A 131 -11.34 9.16 -14.27
CA ALA A 131 -11.58 7.76 -14.55
C ALA A 131 -11.30 6.87 -13.33
N ALA A 132 -11.93 5.70 -13.29
CA ALA A 132 -11.63 4.71 -12.26
C ALA A 132 -10.14 4.32 -12.27
N ILE A 133 -9.55 4.24 -11.09
CA ILE A 133 -8.16 3.75 -10.93
C ILE A 133 -8.06 2.23 -11.07
N PHE A 134 -9.18 1.54 -10.93
CA PHE A 134 -9.34 0.13 -11.26
C PHE A 134 -10.78 -0.12 -11.72
N ASP A 135 -10.95 -0.92 -12.77
CA ASP A 135 -12.22 -1.43 -13.26
C ASP A 135 -11.98 -2.82 -13.90
N GLY A 136 -12.44 -3.86 -13.23
CA GLY A 136 -12.21 -5.24 -13.64
C GLY A 136 -12.73 -6.24 -12.63
N THR A 137 -12.48 -7.53 -12.85
CA THR A 137 -12.93 -8.57 -11.90
C THR A 137 -12.11 -8.52 -10.61
N LEU A 138 -12.69 -9.02 -9.52
CA LEU A 138 -11.97 -9.17 -8.25
C LEU A 138 -10.76 -10.12 -8.39
N THR A 139 -10.85 -11.12 -9.27
CA THR A 139 -9.69 -11.95 -9.65
C THR A 139 -8.59 -11.12 -10.32
N ALA A 140 -8.93 -10.17 -11.20
CA ALA A 140 -7.92 -9.28 -11.80
C ALA A 140 -7.30 -8.35 -10.74
N PHE A 141 -8.10 -7.88 -9.78
CA PHE A 141 -7.58 -7.06 -8.67
C PHE A 141 -6.62 -7.83 -7.76
N SER A 142 -6.79 -9.14 -7.61
CA SER A 142 -5.92 -9.97 -6.76
C SER A 142 -4.46 -10.01 -7.21
N SER A 143 -4.14 -9.58 -8.44
CA SER A 143 -2.76 -9.39 -8.90
C SER A 143 -2.09 -8.13 -8.34
N LYS A 144 -2.84 -7.22 -7.73
CA LYS A 144 -2.36 -5.99 -7.13
C LYS A 144 -2.05 -6.26 -5.65
N THR A 145 -0.85 -6.76 -5.35
CA THR A 145 -0.49 -7.33 -4.04
C THR A 145 0.49 -6.49 -3.23
N SER A 146 0.96 -5.37 -3.79
CA SER A 146 1.96 -4.52 -3.15
C SER A 146 1.91 -3.10 -3.73
N PHE A 147 2.61 -2.18 -3.09
CA PHE A 147 2.78 -0.82 -3.60
C PHE A 147 3.28 -0.79 -5.05
N ALA A 148 4.24 -1.66 -5.41
CA ALA A 148 4.85 -1.66 -6.74
C ALA A 148 3.83 -1.88 -7.87
N ASN A 149 2.83 -2.73 -7.65
CA ASN A 149 1.78 -3.04 -8.63
C ASN A 149 0.38 -2.55 -8.20
N GLY A 150 0.31 -1.76 -7.14
CA GLY A 150 -0.92 -1.13 -6.66
C GLY A 150 -1.48 -0.11 -7.64
N VAL A 151 -2.74 0.26 -7.44
CA VAL A 151 -3.48 1.22 -8.26
C VAL A 151 -3.62 2.57 -7.56
N GLY A 152 -3.88 3.62 -8.33
CA GLY A 152 -3.98 4.99 -7.84
C GLY A 152 -2.68 5.76 -7.95
N THR A 153 -2.80 7.09 -7.95
CA THR A 153 -1.70 8.04 -8.12
C THR A 153 -1.83 9.24 -7.19
N TRP A 154 -2.54 9.09 -6.08
CA TRP A 154 -2.65 10.18 -5.11
C TRP A 154 -1.27 10.47 -4.52
N ALA A 155 -0.85 11.74 -4.64
CA ALA A 155 0.42 12.23 -4.14
C ALA A 155 0.19 13.38 -3.15
N PRO A 156 -0.10 13.07 -1.86
CA PRO A 156 -0.25 14.11 -0.85
C PRO A 156 1.08 14.83 -0.61
N ALA A 157 1.01 16.16 -0.54
CA ALA A 157 2.12 16.96 0.00
C ALA A 157 2.22 16.76 1.51
N ALA A 158 3.29 17.29 2.12
CA ALA A 158 3.43 17.31 3.57
C ALA A 158 2.23 18.00 4.24
N GLY A 159 1.86 17.52 5.43
CA GLY A 159 0.73 17.99 6.20
C GLY A 159 -0.54 17.16 5.98
N THR A 160 -1.65 17.63 6.55
CA THR A 160 -2.92 16.89 6.51
C THR A 160 -3.60 17.06 5.15
N GLN A 161 -3.79 15.94 4.45
CA GLN A 161 -4.54 15.85 3.20
C GLN A 161 -5.43 14.62 3.20
N THR A 162 -6.57 14.71 2.52
CA THR A 162 -7.54 13.61 2.43
C THR A 162 -7.84 13.25 0.99
N LYS A 163 -8.14 11.99 0.75
CA LYS A 163 -8.65 11.46 -0.51
C LYS A 163 -9.80 10.51 -0.21
N SER A 164 -10.93 10.72 -0.87
CA SER A 164 -12.05 9.77 -0.79
C SER A 164 -11.94 8.75 -1.91
N TYR A 165 -12.28 7.52 -1.60
CA TYR A 165 -12.36 6.41 -2.56
C TYR A 165 -13.77 5.86 -2.55
N ARG A 166 -14.33 5.63 -3.73
CA ARG A 166 -15.56 4.86 -3.90
C ARG A 166 -15.20 3.50 -4.45
N VAL A 167 -15.54 2.47 -3.71
CA VAL A 167 -15.41 1.07 -4.12
C VAL A 167 -16.82 0.56 -4.45
N THR A 168 -16.98 0.03 -5.65
CA THR A 168 -18.25 -0.54 -6.13
C THR A 168 -18.02 -1.98 -6.53
N TYR A 169 -18.84 -2.90 -6.05
CA TYR A 169 -18.89 -4.24 -6.61
C TYR A 169 -20.17 -4.45 -7.43
N ALA A 170 -20.09 -5.32 -8.42
CA ALA A 170 -21.24 -5.79 -9.18
C ALA A 170 -21.06 -7.27 -9.53
N LEU A 171 -21.98 -8.13 -9.08
CA LEU A 171 -22.02 -9.51 -9.51
C LEU A 171 -22.60 -9.57 -10.92
N ASN A 172 -21.87 -10.15 -11.85
CA ASN A 172 -22.29 -10.23 -13.24
C ASN A 172 -23.68 -10.89 -13.35
N ALA A 173 -24.57 -10.27 -14.13
CA ALA A 173 -25.92 -10.80 -14.34
C ALA A 173 -25.92 -12.18 -15.05
N ALA A 174 -24.86 -12.49 -15.82
CA ALA A 174 -24.63 -13.78 -16.46
C ALA A 174 -23.77 -14.74 -15.60
N THR A 175 -23.69 -14.52 -14.27
CA THR A 175 -22.95 -15.43 -13.39
C THR A 175 -23.55 -16.84 -13.48
N PRO A 176 -22.74 -17.87 -13.78
CA PRO A 176 -23.24 -19.23 -13.96
C PRO A 176 -23.60 -19.88 -12.62
N ASP A 177 -24.50 -20.88 -12.67
CA ASP A 177 -24.92 -21.65 -11.50
C ASP A 177 -23.75 -22.33 -10.78
N SER A 178 -22.66 -22.62 -11.48
CA SER A 178 -21.43 -23.17 -10.87
C SER A 178 -20.78 -22.24 -9.85
N ALA A 179 -21.09 -20.94 -9.86
CA ALA A 179 -20.64 -19.99 -8.86
C ALA A 179 -21.53 -19.96 -7.59
N GLN A 180 -22.64 -20.70 -7.60
CA GLN A 180 -23.58 -20.74 -6.50
C GLN A 180 -22.92 -21.28 -5.22
N GLY A 181 -23.24 -20.70 -4.08
CA GLY A 181 -22.59 -21.03 -2.79
C GLY A 181 -21.12 -20.62 -2.72
N GLY A 182 -20.58 -19.94 -3.73
CA GLY A 182 -19.22 -19.44 -3.75
C GLY A 182 -19.01 -18.31 -2.74
N THR A 183 -17.73 -18.12 -2.37
CA THR A 183 -17.27 -17.02 -1.53
C THR A 183 -16.15 -16.25 -2.23
N ALA A 184 -16.03 -14.97 -1.94
CA ALA A 184 -14.92 -14.14 -2.37
C ALA A 184 -14.57 -13.14 -1.26
N LYS A 185 -13.29 -12.96 -0.98
CA LYS A 185 -12.80 -11.96 -0.04
C LYS A 185 -11.53 -11.30 -0.56
N VAL A 186 -11.33 -10.08 -0.17
CA VAL A 186 -10.09 -9.31 -0.34
C VAL A 186 -10.04 -8.23 0.74
N GLY A 187 -8.87 -7.99 1.31
CA GLY A 187 -8.58 -6.81 2.09
C GLY A 187 -8.10 -5.68 1.17
N PHE A 188 -8.38 -4.44 1.53
CA PHE A 188 -7.87 -3.26 0.85
C PHE A 188 -6.80 -2.60 1.72
N THR A 189 -5.64 -2.34 1.13
CA THR A 189 -4.53 -1.68 1.83
C THR A 189 -4.09 -0.46 1.04
N TRP A 190 -4.12 0.69 1.68
CA TRP A 190 -3.48 1.91 1.19
C TRP A 190 -2.10 2.01 1.79
N GLU A 191 -1.11 2.16 0.95
CA GLU A 191 0.28 2.33 1.36
C GLU A 191 0.82 3.64 0.80
N ALA A 192 1.50 4.39 1.67
CA ALA A 192 2.22 5.59 1.28
C ALA A 192 3.72 5.34 1.32
N GLN A 193 4.41 5.75 0.27
CA GLN A 193 5.87 5.80 0.24
C GLN A 193 6.32 7.23 -0.07
N ASN A 194 7.35 7.70 0.64
CA ASN A 194 7.96 8.99 0.35
C ASN A 194 8.61 8.98 -1.05
N SER A 195 8.54 10.08 -1.74
CA SER A 195 9.11 10.31 -3.07
C SER A 195 10.45 11.05 -2.98
#